data_9fe2c465dad9d2ac2c4cfb2f65086b43
#
_entry.id   9fe2c465dad9d2ac2c4cfb2f65086b43
#
_cell.length_a   1.000
_cell.length_b   1.000
_cell.length_c   1.000
_cell.angle_alpha   90.00
_cell.angle_beta   90.00
_cell.angle_gamma   90.00
#
_symmetry.space_group_name_H-M   'P 1'
#
loop_
_entity.id
_entity.type
_entity.pdbx_description
1 polymer ?
#
loop_
_entity_poly.entity_id
_entity_poly.type
_entity_poly.pdbx_seq_one_letter_code
_entity_poly.pdbx_strand_id
1 'polypeptide(L)'
;MMENSSKPGLKRTLGKFHLWGIAVGLVISGEYFGWSYGWAQAGTLGFLITTLIIATMYTAFIFSFTELSTSIPHAGGPFAYAYRAFGPLGGYVAGFATLVEFVFAPPAIAMAIGAYLNVQFPTLDPKLVAVVAYVIFMGLNLVGISIAATFELLVTILAIVELLVFMGVVSPGFSMANFAANGWAGSDVFSGEAISGIFAAIPFAIWFFLAIEGASMAAEEAKDPKRTIPVAFIAGILTLVVLAVGVMFFAGGAGDWRELSNINDPLPQAMKMIVGESSGWLHMLVWLGLFGLIASFHGIIMGYSRQIFALARAGFLPKSLAAVNQRYQTPHWAILAGGVVGIAAIFSDNLIVIGGQPLTANIVTMAVFGAIVMYIVSMLALFKLRRTEPALERPFRAPLYPFAPALALGLAVLALVAMVYYNFLLTLIFVGLFALGFIYFKATHDESSMQEGNEMLLMPQASEA
;
A
#
# COMPACT_ATOMS: atom_id res chain seq x y z
N MET A 1 -37.73 -0.95 31.16
CA MET A 1 -36.81 -1.86 30.46
C MET A 1 -36.32 -1.12 29.23
N MET A 2 -35.13 -0.52 29.31
CA MET A 2 -34.50 0.09 28.15
C MET A 2 -33.74 -1.03 27.47
N GLU A 3 -34.16 -1.41 26.28
CA GLU A 3 -33.47 -2.34 25.42
C GLU A 3 -32.15 -1.70 25.01
N ASN A 4 -31.05 -2.24 25.55
CA ASN A 4 -29.70 -1.85 25.22
C ASN A 4 -29.39 -2.41 23.82
N SER A 5 -29.75 -1.67 22.76
CA SER A 5 -29.38 -2.01 21.39
C SER A 5 -27.88 -1.75 21.21
N SER A 6 -27.07 -2.70 21.67
CA SER A 6 -25.67 -2.75 21.29
C SER A 6 -25.59 -2.83 19.76
N LYS A 7 -25.12 -1.76 19.11
CA LYS A 7 -24.82 -1.78 17.67
C LYS A 7 -23.90 -2.99 17.42
N PRO A 8 -24.21 -3.89 16.47
CA PRO A 8 -23.40 -5.07 16.26
C PRO A 8 -21.98 -4.64 15.86
N GLY A 9 -21.00 -4.94 16.70
CA GLY A 9 -19.57 -4.77 16.39
C GLY A 9 -19.14 -5.74 15.27
N LEU A 10 -17.98 -5.50 14.67
CA LEU A 10 -17.41 -6.39 13.66
C LEU A 10 -17.11 -7.76 14.29
N LYS A 11 -17.44 -8.85 13.58
CA LYS A 11 -17.25 -10.20 14.08
C LYS A 11 -15.76 -10.58 14.09
N ARG A 12 -15.22 -10.95 15.25
CA ARG A 12 -13.82 -11.39 15.42
C ARG A 12 -13.59 -12.78 14.84
N THR A 13 -13.15 -12.84 13.59
CA THR A 13 -12.96 -14.10 12.84
C THR A 13 -11.51 -14.30 12.38
N LEU A 14 -10.70 -13.24 12.32
CA LEU A 14 -9.35 -13.29 11.74
C LEU A 14 -8.32 -13.86 12.72
N GLY A 15 -7.69 -14.96 12.36
CA GLY A 15 -6.51 -15.49 13.03
C GLY A 15 -5.22 -14.88 12.46
N LYS A 16 -4.07 -15.25 13.06
CA LYS A 16 -2.75 -14.74 12.68
C LYS A 16 -2.40 -14.94 11.19
N PHE A 17 -2.76 -16.07 10.60
CA PHE A 17 -2.49 -16.35 9.18
C PHE A 17 -3.37 -15.51 8.25
N HIS A 18 -4.65 -15.29 8.58
CA HIS A 18 -5.52 -14.42 7.80
C HIS A 18 -5.02 -12.98 7.81
N LEU A 19 -4.64 -12.46 8.98
CA LEU A 19 -4.14 -11.08 9.08
C LEU A 19 -2.76 -10.91 8.43
N TRP A 20 -1.89 -11.94 8.50
CA TRP A 20 -0.64 -11.98 7.74
C TRP A 20 -0.90 -12.01 6.23
N GLY A 21 -1.85 -12.85 5.78
CA GLY A 21 -2.25 -12.90 4.38
C GLY A 21 -2.79 -11.55 3.87
N ILE A 22 -3.58 -10.84 4.68
CA ILE A 22 -4.04 -9.48 4.36
C ILE A 22 -2.84 -8.52 4.31
N ALA A 23 -1.93 -8.55 5.29
CA ALA A 23 -0.79 -7.64 5.34
C ALA A 23 0.15 -7.81 4.14
N VAL A 24 0.46 -9.05 3.76
CA VAL A 24 1.30 -9.35 2.59
C VAL A 24 0.50 -9.16 1.29
N GLY A 25 -0.74 -9.63 1.23
CA GLY A 25 -1.57 -9.56 0.05
C GLY A 25 -1.86 -8.13 -0.41
N LEU A 26 -2.09 -7.19 0.51
CA LEU A 26 -2.24 -5.77 0.17
C LEU A 26 -1.05 -5.21 -0.61
N VAL A 27 0.16 -5.71 -0.34
CA VAL A 27 1.44 -5.17 -0.81
C VAL A 27 2.00 -5.94 -2.00
N ILE A 28 1.74 -7.25 -2.09
CA ILE A 28 2.49 -8.19 -2.92
C ILE A 28 2.53 -7.84 -4.41
N SER A 29 1.58 -7.02 -4.91
CA SER A 29 1.65 -6.47 -6.26
C SER A 29 2.91 -5.64 -6.50
N GLY A 30 3.46 -5.03 -5.45
CA GLY A 30 4.71 -4.29 -5.50
C GLY A 30 5.91 -5.14 -5.93
N GLU A 31 5.87 -6.45 -5.70
CA GLU A 31 6.89 -7.39 -6.14
C GLU A 31 6.79 -7.70 -7.65
N TYR A 32 5.61 -7.56 -8.22
CA TYR A 32 5.34 -7.89 -9.63
C TYR A 32 5.63 -6.74 -10.60
N PHE A 33 5.48 -5.49 -10.16
CA PHE A 33 5.67 -4.31 -10.99
C PHE A 33 5.91 -3.04 -10.14
N GLY A 34 6.21 -1.92 -10.82
CA GLY A 34 6.32 -0.59 -10.21
C GLY A 34 7.74 -0.26 -9.76
N TRP A 35 8.48 -1.21 -9.23
CA TRP A 35 9.88 -1.03 -8.86
C TRP A 35 10.80 -0.81 -10.07
N SER A 36 10.46 -1.36 -11.22
CA SER A 36 11.25 -1.20 -12.46
C SER A 36 11.35 0.25 -12.95
N TYR A 37 10.43 1.11 -12.56
CA TYR A 37 10.55 2.56 -12.78
C TYR A 37 11.72 3.17 -12.00
N GLY A 38 12.07 2.59 -10.85
CA GLY A 38 13.25 2.99 -10.07
C GLY A 38 14.55 2.72 -10.79
N TRP A 39 14.63 1.68 -11.60
CA TRP A 39 15.81 1.41 -12.42
C TRP A 39 16.06 2.49 -13.47
N ALA A 40 15.02 3.04 -14.06
CA ALA A 40 15.15 4.16 -15.00
C ALA A 40 15.77 5.41 -14.35
N GLN A 41 15.66 5.57 -13.03
CA GLN A 41 16.22 6.69 -12.29
C GLN A 41 17.61 6.39 -11.71
N ALA A 42 17.79 5.22 -11.11
CA ALA A 42 18.95 4.90 -10.29
C ALA A 42 19.90 3.84 -10.90
N GLY A 43 19.45 3.12 -11.93
CA GLY A 43 20.08 1.87 -12.34
C GLY A 43 19.87 0.77 -11.29
N THR A 44 20.34 -0.43 -11.55
CA THR A 44 20.14 -1.58 -10.66
C THR A 44 20.91 -1.46 -9.35
N LEU A 45 22.16 -1.02 -9.38
CA LEU A 45 23.00 -0.85 -8.18
C LEU A 45 22.49 0.32 -7.32
N GLY A 46 22.17 1.46 -7.95
CA GLY A 46 21.61 2.62 -7.24
C GLY A 46 20.26 2.29 -6.62
N PHE A 47 19.39 1.59 -7.34
CA PHE A 47 18.07 1.19 -6.83
C PHE A 47 18.15 0.12 -5.75
N LEU A 48 19.15 -0.77 -5.78
CA LEU A 48 19.40 -1.69 -4.67
C LEU A 48 19.67 -0.93 -3.36
N ILE A 49 20.51 0.12 -3.41
CA ILE A 49 20.77 0.97 -2.24
C ILE A 49 19.48 1.64 -1.78
N THR A 50 18.71 2.23 -2.70
CA THR A 50 17.41 2.85 -2.38
C THR A 50 16.49 1.85 -1.71
N THR A 51 16.37 0.65 -2.24
CA THR A 51 15.52 -0.43 -1.71
C THR A 51 15.95 -0.84 -0.30
N LEU A 52 17.26 -0.97 -0.02
CA LEU A 52 17.76 -1.31 1.30
C LEU A 52 17.50 -0.21 2.34
N ILE A 53 17.64 1.06 1.95
CA ILE A 53 17.29 2.21 2.80
C ILE A 53 15.80 2.19 3.14
N ILE A 54 14.95 2.00 2.12
CA ILE A 54 13.50 1.97 2.29
C ILE A 54 13.03 0.73 3.06
N ALA A 55 13.61 -0.45 2.80
CA ALA A 55 13.34 -1.65 3.60
C ALA A 55 13.68 -1.44 5.09
N THR A 56 14.78 -0.73 5.38
CA THR A 56 15.15 -0.35 6.76
C THR A 56 14.11 0.59 7.37
N MET A 57 13.67 1.61 6.60
CA MET A 57 12.61 2.52 7.03
C MET A 57 11.32 1.76 7.36
N TYR A 58 10.86 0.88 6.46
CA TYR A 58 9.62 0.13 6.66
C TYR A 58 9.71 -0.87 7.80
N THR A 59 10.84 -1.54 7.95
CA THR A 59 11.05 -2.44 9.08
C THR A 59 10.94 -1.67 10.40
N ALA A 60 11.64 -0.55 10.53
CA ALA A 60 11.56 0.30 11.72
C ALA A 60 10.15 0.89 11.92
N PHE A 61 9.49 1.29 10.82
CA PHE A 61 8.12 1.79 10.83
C PHE A 61 7.14 0.72 11.32
N ILE A 62 7.11 -0.46 10.71
CA ILE A 62 6.15 -1.51 11.04
C ILE A 62 6.33 -2.02 12.47
N PHE A 63 7.56 -2.18 12.95
CA PHE A 63 7.78 -2.52 14.36
C PHE A 63 7.23 -1.43 15.31
N SER A 64 7.36 -0.17 14.94
CA SER A 64 6.83 0.95 15.72
C SER A 64 5.30 1.09 15.59
N PHE A 65 4.78 0.94 14.38
CA PHE A 65 3.36 1.00 14.06
C PHE A 65 2.55 -0.13 14.71
N THR A 66 3.17 -1.30 14.89
CA THR A 66 2.58 -2.44 15.60
C THR A 66 2.21 -2.08 17.04
N GLU A 67 2.98 -1.21 17.71
CA GLU A 67 2.61 -0.71 19.04
C GLU A 67 1.31 0.10 19.01
N LEU A 68 1.15 1.00 18.04
CA LEU A 68 -0.08 1.77 17.87
C LEU A 68 -1.27 0.84 17.59
N SER A 69 -1.11 -0.10 16.68
CA SER A 69 -2.17 -1.00 16.24
C SER A 69 -2.65 -1.97 17.33
N THR A 70 -1.74 -2.39 18.22
CA THR A 70 -2.09 -3.24 19.37
C THR A 70 -2.66 -2.46 20.55
N SER A 71 -2.24 -1.20 20.72
CA SER A 71 -2.73 -0.32 21.78
C SER A 71 -4.09 0.29 21.46
N ILE A 72 -4.38 0.50 20.18
CA ILE A 72 -5.60 1.12 19.66
C ILE A 72 -6.12 0.28 18.49
N PRO A 73 -6.65 -0.94 18.74
CA PRO A 73 -7.16 -1.81 17.68
C PRO A 73 -8.48 -1.25 17.12
N HIS A 74 -8.41 -0.40 16.12
CA HIS A 74 -9.53 0.33 15.52
C HIS A 74 -9.51 0.24 14.00
N ALA A 75 -10.68 0.03 13.37
CA ALA A 75 -10.83 -0.09 11.91
C ALA A 75 -10.39 1.16 11.13
N GLY A 76 -10.31 2.31 11.78
CA GLY A 76 -9.76 3.54 11.21
C GLY A 76 -8.23 3.55 11.08
N GLY A 77 -7.52 2.57 11.69
CA GLY A 77 -6.07 2.47 11.60
C GLY A 77 -5.35 3.79 11.88
N PRO A 78 -4.48 4.25 10.94
CA PRO A 78 -3.70 5.49 11.09
C PRO A 78 -4.53 6.73 11.42
N PHE A 79 -5.74 6.83 10.85
CA PHE A 79 -6.69 7.90 11.17
C PHE A 79 -7.01 7.96 12.66
N ALA A 80 -7.34 6.82 13.27
CA ALA A 80 -7.70 6.75 14.68
C ALA A 80 -6.53 7.11 15.60
N TYR A 81 -5.31 6.64 15.28
CA TYR A 81 -4.11 6.94 16.06
C TYR A 81 -3.76 8.42 16.04
N ALA A 82 -3.80 9.04 14.85
CA ALA A 82 -3.54 10.45 14.68
C ALA A 82 -4.62 11.33 15.30
N TYR A 83 -5.90 10.92 15.21
CA TYR A 83 -7.00 11.61 15.87
C TYR A 83 -6.83 11.61 17.38
N ARG A 84 -6.52 10.45 17.98
CA ARG A 84 -6.28 10.32 19.43
C ARG A 84 -5.09 11.17 19.87
N ALA A 85 -4.02 11.21 19.08
CA ALA A 85 -2.82 11.96 19.42
C ALA A 85 -3.00 13.47 19.25
N PHE A 86 -3.62 13.93 18.15
CA PHE A 86 -3.59 15.32 17.69
C PHE A 86 -4.98 15.93 17.52
N GLY A 87 -6.05 15.21 17.83
CA GLY A 87 -7.43 15.64 17.63
C GLY A 87 -7.85 15.65 16.16
N PRO A 88 -8.93 16.39 15.83
CA PRO A 88 -9.55 16.36 14.49
C PRO A 88 -8.59 16.70 13.35
N LEU A 89 -7.68 17.66 13.55
CA LEU A 89 -6.70 18.04 12.52
C LEU A 89 -5.72 16.90 12.22
N GLY A 90 -5.22 16.22 13.26
CA GLY A 90 -4.36 15.05 13.08
C GLY A 90 -5.08 13.91 12.37
N GLY A 91 -6.34 13.67 12.78
CA GLY A 91 -7.21 12.71 12.10
C GLY A 91 -7.42 13.05 10.64
N TYR A 92 -7.69 14.33 10.32
CA TYR A 92 -7.80 14.80 8.94
C TYR A 92 -6.53 14.48 8.14
N VAL A 93 -5.36 14.90 8.63
CA VAL A 93 -4.10 14.75 7.88
C VAL A 93 -3.79 13.27 7.63
N ALA A 94 -3.82 12.43 8.66
CA ALA A 94 -3.53 11.01 8.49
C ALA A 94 -4.62 10.30 7.67
N GLY A 95 -5.89 10.57 7.94
CA GLY A 95 -7.00 9.95 7.25
C GLY A 95 -7.06 10.29 5.76
N PHE A 96 -6.86 11.56 5.42
CA PHE A 96 -6.84 11.99 4.01
C PHE A 96 -5.59 11.51 3.28
N ALA A 97 -4.43 11.48 3.94
CA ALA A 97 -3.21 10.92 3.40
C ALA A 97 -3.37 9.42 3.05
N THR A 98 -3.90 8.62 3.98
CA THR A 98 -4.23 7.22 3.75
C THR A 98 -5.29 7.06 2.64
N LEU A 99 -6.26 7.97 2.55
CA LEU A 99 -7.25 7.95 1.47
C LEU A 99 -6.60 8.14 0.10
N VAL A 100 -5.68 9.09 -0.05
CA VAL A 100 -4.94 9.31 -1.30
C VAL A 100 -4.13 8.06 -1.66
N GLU A 101 -3.39 7.50 -0.71
CA GLU A 101 -2.64 6.26 -0.90
C GLU A 101 -3.50 5.13 -1.45
N PHE A 102 -4.57 4.78 -0.73
CA PHE A 102 -5.42 3.63 -1.05
C PHE A 102 -6.32 3.84 -2.28
N VAL A 103 -6.62 5.08 -2.68
CA VAL A 103 -7.40 5.37 -3.90
C VAL A 103 -6.51 5.39 -5.14
N PHE A 104 -5.25 5.85 -5.03
CA PHE A 104 -4.33 5.92 -6.18
C PHE A 104 -3.49 4.64 -6.38
N ALA A 105 -3.38 3.73 -5.43
CA ALA A 105 -2.69 2.46 -5.63
C ALA A 105 -3.43 1.50 -6.60
N PRO A 106 -4.74 1.26 -6.51
CA PRO A 106 -5.44 0.31 -7.37
C PRO A 106 -5.36 0.61 -8.88
N PRO A 107 -5.45 1.85 -9.39
CA PRO A 107 -5.34 2.08 -10.83
C PRO A 107 -3.97 1.65 -11.40
N ALA A 108 -2.88 1.81 -10.63
CA ALA A 108 -1.57 1.30 -11.05
C ALA A 108 -1.56 -0.23 -11.15
N ILE A 109 -2.13 -0.92 -10.15
CA ILE A 109 -2.25 -2.39 -10.13
C ILE A 109 -3.15 -2.88 -11.28
N ALA A 110 -4.27 -2.20 -11.54
CA ALA A 110 -5.16 -2.56 -12.65
C ALA A 110 -4.45 -2.43 -14.01
N MET A 111 -3.61 -1.41 -14.20
CA MET A 111 -2.78 -1.27 -15.39
C MET A 111 -1.76 -2.42 -15.53
N ALA A 112 -1.17 -2.90 -14.43
CA ALA A 112 -0.30 -4.06 -14.45
C ALA A 112 -1.07 -5.35 -14.78
N ILE A 113 -2.28 -5.55 -14.25
CA ILE A 113 -3.16 -6.67 -14.65
C ILE A 113 -3.39 -6.63 -16.16
N GLY A 114 -3.65 -5.44 -16.72
CA GLY A 114 -3.81 -5.25 -18.15
C GLY A 114 -2.55 -5.63 -18.94
N ALA A 115 -1.37 -5.21 -18.47
CA ALA A 115 -0.10 -5.51 -19.13
C ALA A 115 0.22 -7.01 -19.09
N TYR A 116 0.02 -7.67 -17.94
CA TYR A 116 0.20 -9.13 -17.83
C TYR A 116 -0.72 -9.91 -18.78
N LEU A 117 -2.00 -9.54 -18.86
CA LEU A 117 -2.92 -10.18 -19.81
C LEU A 117 -2.55 -9.87 -21.27
N ASN A 118 -2.00 -8.71 -21.56
CA ASN A 118 -1.56 -8.36 -22.91
C ASN A 118 -0.40 -9.25 -23.40
N VAL A 119 0.45 -9.76 -22.49
CA VAL A 119 1.49 -10.76 -22.85
C VAL A 119 0.88 -12.02 -23.45
N GLN A 120 -0.29 -12.47 -22.93
CA GLN A 120 -0.99 -13.66 -23.45
C GLN A 120 -1.92 -13.33 -24.62
N PHE A 121 -2.50 -12.15 -24.60
CA PHE A 121 -3.50 -11.69 -25.58
C PHE A 121 -3.12 -10.30 -26.11
N PRO A 122 -2.17 -10.18 -27.06
CA PRO A 122 -1.65 -8.89 -27.53
C PRO A 122 -2.69 -7.96 -28.17
N THR A 123 -3.88 -8.48 -28.50
CA THR A 123 -5.00 -7.70 -29.06
C THR A 123 -5.85 -6.99 -27.99
N LEU A 124 -5.70 -7.36 -26.71
CA LEU A 124 -6.45 -6.74 -25.61
C LEU A 124 -5.82 -5.39 -25.24
N ASP A 125 -6.66 -4.36 -25.15
CA ASP A 125 -6.25 -3.07 -24.62
C ASP A 125 -6.05 -3.17 -23.09
N PRO A 126 -4.85 -2.89 -22.56
CA PRO A 126 -4.58 -2.95 -21.12
C PRO A 126 -5.49 -2.04 -20.28
N LYS A 127 -5.89 -0.86 -20.78
CA LYS A 127 -6.82 0.04 -20.09
C LYS A 127 -8.23 -0.54 -19.98
N LEU A 128 -8.70 -1.18 -21.05
CA LEU A 128 -10.01 -1.86 -21.04
C LEU A 128 -10.00 -3.00 -20.01
N VAL A 129 -8.93 -3.80 -20.00
CA VAL A 129 -8.76 -4.87 -19.00
C VAL A 129 -8.75 -4.31 -17.59
N ALA A 130 -8.06 -3.19 -17.36
CA ALA A 130 -8.03 -2.51 -16.06
C ALA A 130 -9.43 -2.08 -15.60
N VAL A 131 -10.25 -1.53 -16.49
CA VAL A 131 -11.65 -1.16 -16.18
C VAL A 131 -12.49 -2.40 -15.84
N VAL A 132 -12.35 -3.47 -16.62
CA VAL A 132 -13.06 -4.74 -16.36
C VAL A 132 -12.66 -5.32 -15.00
N ALA A 133 -11.36 -5.28 -14.66
CA ALA A 133 -10.89 -5.67 -13.33
C ALA A 133 -11.57 -4.85 -12.22
N TYR A 134 -11.67 -3.53 -12.37
CA TYR A 134 -12.41 -2.70 -11.41
C TYR A 134 -13.86 -3.14 -11.25
N VAL A 135 -14.57 -3.37 -12.33
CA VAL A 135 -15.99 -3.79 -12.28
C VAL A 135 -16.14 -5.12 -11.55
N ILE A 136 -15.28 -6.10 -11.85
CA ILE A 136 -15.31 -7.42 -11.21
C ILE A 136 -15.01 -7.31 -9.71
N PHE A 137 -13.89 -6.67 -9.33
CA PHE A 137 -13.43 -6.66 -7.94
C PHE A 137 -14.20 -5.69 -7.05
N MET A 138 -14.73 -4.59 -7.58
CA MET A 138 -15.76 -3.81 -6.87
C MET A 138 -17.01 -4.66 -6.62
N GLY A 139 -17.47 -5.40 -7.63
CA GLY A 139 -18.60 -6.33 -7.49
C GLY A 139 -18.39 -7.36 -6.38
N LEU A 140 -17.23 -7.99 -6.32
CA LEU A 140 -16.86 -8.94 -5.25
C LEU A 140 -16.85 -8.27 -3.88
N ASN A 141 -16.30 -7.07 -3.75
CA ASN A 141 -16.32 -6.31 -2.49
C ASN A 141 -17.74 -5.89 -2.06
N LEU A 142 -18.65 -5.66 -3.01
CA LEU A 142 -20.06 -5.38 -2.70
C LEU A 142 -20.77 -6.59 -2.09
N VAL A 143 -20.40 -7.81 -2.43
CA VAL A 143 -21.07 -9.05 -2.01
C VAL A 143 -20.69 -9.51 -0.60
N GLY A 144 -19.53 -9.12 -0.06
CA GLY A 144 -19.24 -9.36 1.35
C GLY A 144 -17.82 -9.82 1.73
N ILE A 145 -17.41 -9.38 2.90
CA ILE A 145 -16.02 -9.44 3.42
C ILE A 145 -15.59 -10.82 3.95
N SER A 146 -16.49 -11.69 4.45
CA SER A 146 -16.11 -12.95 5.07
C SER A 146 -15.52 -13.97 4.08
N ILE A 147 -15.89 -13.87 2.82
CA ILE A 147 -15.33 -14.66 1.73
C ILE A 147 -13.95 -14.09 1.34
N ALA A 148 -13.77 -12.79 1.47
CA ALA A 148 -12.56 -12.08 1.05
C ALA A 148 -11.29 -12.50 1.81
N ALA A 149 -11.32 -12.64 3.13
CA ALA A 149 -10.11 -12.91 3.93
C ALA A 149 -9.49 -14.30 3.67
N THR A 150 -10.30 -15.33 3.47
CA THR A 150 -9.80 -16.68 3.14
C THR A 150 -9.30 -16.71 1.69
N PHE A 151 -10.01 -16.06 0.76
CA PHE A 151 -9.57 -15.90 -0.61
C PHE A 151 -8.23 -15.16 -0.66
N GLU A 152 -8.12 -14.03 0.02
CA GLU A 152 -6.91 -13.22 0.14
C GLU A 152 -5.71 -14.05 0.61
N LEU A 153 -5.88 -14.86 1.67
CA LEU A 153 -4.83 -15.74 2.19
C LEU A 153 -4.36 -16.75 1.13
N LEU A 154 -5.30 -17.41 0.43
CA LEU A 154 -4.97 -18.41 -0.58
C LEU A 154 -4.23 -17.81 -1.78
N VAL A 155 -4.71 -16.67 -2.28
CA VAL A 155 -4.08 -15.96 -3.42
C VAL A 155 -2.72 -15.42 -3.03
N THR A 156 -2.56 -14.91 -1.80
CA THR A 156 -1.27 -14.43 -1.29
C THR A 156 -0.25 -15.56 -1.19
N ILE A 157 -0.63 -16.72 -0.66
CA ILE A 157 0.27 -17.89 -0.61
C ILE A 157 0.67 -18.31 -2.03
N LEU A 158 -0.28 -18.36 -2.95
CA LEU A 158 -0.01 -18.72 -4.34
C LEU A 158 0.94 -17.73 -5.01
N ALA A 159 0.76 -16.43 -4.76
CA ALA A 159 1.62 -15.37 -5.25
C ALA A 159 3.06 -15.50 -4.71
N ILE A 160 3.23 -15.78 -3.42
CA ILE A 160 4.56 -16.01 -2.82
C ILE A 160 5.23 -17.20 -3.48
N VAL A 161 4.53 -18.32 -3.62
CA VAL A 161 5.06 -19.54 -4.26
C VAL A 161 5.48 -19.23 -5.70
N GLU A 162 4.68 -18.49 -6.43
CA GLU A 162 4.98 -18.09 -7.80
C GLU A 162 6.24 -17.22 -7.89
N LEU A 163 6.42 -16.23 -7.01
CA LEU A 163 7.64 -15.40 -6.96
C LEU A 163 8.89 -16.25 -6.64
N LEU A 164 8.77 -17.24 -5.75
CA LEU A 164 9.85 -18.18 -5.48
C LEU A 164 10.17 -19.05 -6.72
N VAL A 165 9.15 -19.50 -7.45
CA VAL A 165 9.33 -20.22 -8.72
C VAL A 165 9.97 -19.31 -9.77
N PHE A 166 9.55 -18.06 -9.89
CA PHE A 166 10.20 -17.08 -10.77
C PHE A 166 11.70 -16.97 -10.48
N MET A 167 12.08 -16.74 -9.21
CA MET A 167 13.49 -16.65 -8.83
C MET A 167 14.25 -17.96 -9.13
N GLY A 168 13.62 -19.13 -8.90
CA GLY A 168 14.21 -20.44 -9.19
C GLY A 168 14.45 -20.66 -10.67
N VAL A 169 13.49 -20.29 -11.53
CA VAL A 169 13.60 -20.48 -13.00
C VAL A 169 14.57 -19.48 -13.63
N VAL A 170 14.65 -18.26 -13.11
CA VAL A 170 15.55 -17.22 -13.63
C VAL A 170 17.00 -17.40 -13.13
N SER A 171 17.19 -18.00 -11.95
CA SER A 171 18.50 -18.14 -11.31
C SER A 171 19.60 -18.78 -12.16
N PRO A 172 19.37 -19.84 -12.98
CA PRO A 172 20.40 -20.41 -13.82
C PRO A 172 20.95 -19.48 -14.92
N GLY A 173 20.12 -18.52 -15.36
CA GLY A 173 20.52 -17.50 -16.35
C GLY A 173 21.00 -16.19 -15.72
N PHE A 174 21.02 -16.10 -14.40
CA PHE A 174 21.46 -14.91 -13.68
C PHE A 174 22.94 -14.61 -13.94
N SER A 175 23.26 -13.35 -14.24
CA SER A 175 24.63 -12.84 -14.38
C SER A 175 24.81 -11.56 -13.57
N MET A 176 25.80 -11.58 -12.65
CA MET A 176 26.17 -10.37 -11.92
C MET A 176 26.70 -9.28 -12.86
N ALA A 177 27.32 -9.65 -13.98
CA ALA A 177 27.74 -8.70 -15.00
C ALA A 177 26.55 -7.96 -15.62
N ASN A 178 25.43 -8.64 -15.88
CA ASN A 178 24.19 -8.02 -16.36
C ASN A 178 23.61 -7.06 -15.30
N PHE A 179 23.53 -7.53 -14.05
CA PHE A 179 23.01 -6.73 -12.95
C PHE A 179 23.81 -5.45 -12.71
N ALA A 180 25.15 -5.52 -12.81
CA ALA A 180 26.03 -4.38 -12.54
C ALA A 180 26.26 -3.47 -13.75
N ALA A 181 26.00 -3.94 -14.99
CA ALA A 181 26.26 -3.16 -16.20
C ALA A 181 25.49 -1.83 -16.20
N ASN A 182 26.20 -0.72 -16.27
CA ASN A 182 25.61 0.63 -16.20
C ASN A 182 24.69 0.83 -14.98
N GLY A 183 24.94 0.09 -13.88
CA GLY A 183 24.05 -0.01 -12.72
C GLY A 183 23.94 1.25 -11.85
N TRP A 184 24.75 2.27 -12.09
CA TRP A 184 24.74 3.56 -11.40
C TRP A 184 24.08 4.65 -12.26
N ALA A 185 22.75 4.72 -12.24
CA ALA A 185 21.97 5.67 -13.04
C ALA A 185 22.36 5.67 -14.54
N GLY A 186 22.61 4.47 -15.10
CA GLY A 186 23.00 4.29 -16.49
C GLY A 186 24.51 4.40 -16.77
N SER A 187 25.35 4.42 -15.72
CA SER A 187 26.81 4.44 -15.78
C SER A 187 27.43 3.28 -15.01
N ASP A 188 28.65 2.86 -15.40
CA ASP A 188 29.43 1.90 -14.61
C ASP A 188 30.19 2.55 -13.45
N VAL A 189 30.19 3.89 -13.38
CA VAL A 189 30.91 4.66 -12.37
C VAL A 189 29.95 5.37 -11.44
N PHE A 190 30.19 5.21 -10.14
CA PHE A 190 29.46 5.95 -9.11
C PHE A 190 29.79 7.44 -9.19
N SER A 191 28.77 8.28 -9.34
CA SER A 191 28.90 9.74 -9.54
C SER A 191 27.80 10.49 -8.77
N GLY A 192 27.80 11.83 -8.89
CA GLY A 192 26.72 12.68 -8.38
C GLY A 192 25.35 12.35 -9.01
N GLU A 193 25.33 11.89 -10.26
CA GLU A 193 24.11 11.44 -10.94
C GLU A 193 23.57 10.15 -10.31
N ALA A 194 24.44 9.22 -9.91
CA ALA A 194 24.03 8.02 -9.18
C ALA A 194 23.40 8.38 -7.84
N ILE A 195 23.95 9.35 -7.10
CA ILE A 195 23.36 9.84 -5.84
C ILE A 195 21.98 10.47 -6.12
N SER A 196 21.88 11.33 -7.13
CA SER A 196 20.60 11.92 -7.56
C SER A 196 19.58 10.84 -7.90
N GLY A 197 19.97 9.82 -8.67
CA GLY A 197 19.13 8.68 -9.05
C GLY A 197 18.62 7.89 -7.85
N ILE A 198 19.47 7.63 -6.83
CA ILE A 198 19.10 6.95 -5.58
C ILE A 198 17.92 7.66 -4.89
N PHE A 199 17.97 9.00 -4.81
CA PHE A 199 16.88 9.78 -4.21
C PHE A 199 15.65 9.90 -5.11
N ALA A 200 15.83 10.04 -6.42
CA ALA A 200 14.74 10.10 -7.39
C ALA A 200 13.93 8.80 -7.45
N ALA A 201 14.58 7.66 -7.19
CA ALA A 201 13.96 6.33 -7.20
C ALA A 201 13.18 5.97 -5.93
N ILE A 202 13.21 6.80 -4.88
CA ILE A 202 12.54 6.54 -3.59
C ILE A 202 11.09 6.10 -3.72
N PRO A 203 10.20 6.75 -4.50
CA PRO A 203 8.80 6.34 -4.58
C PRO A 203 8.62 4.91 -5.08
N PHE A 204 9.49 4.46 -5.97
CA PHE A 204 9.42 3.11 -6.54
C PHE A 204 9.98 2.03 -5.59
N ALA A 205 10.91 2.38 -4.72
CA ALA A 205 11.34 1.49 -3.64
C ALA A 205 10.29 1.39 -2.52
N ILE A 206 9.58 2.48 -2.22
CA ILE A 206 8.45 2.49 -1.28
C ILE A 206 7.32 1.59 -1.78
N TRP A 207 7.11 1.51 -3.09
CA TRP A 207 6.08 0.69 -3.71
C TRP A 207 6.18 -0.80 -3.35
N PHE A 208 7.37 -1.34 -3.12
CA PHE A 208 7.56 -2.71 -2.63
C PHE A 208 6.86 -3.00 -1.30
N PHE A 209 6.58 -1.99 -0.50
CA PHE A 209 6.08 -2.15 0.87
C PHE A 209 4.79 -1.40 1.13
N LEU A 210 4.29 -0.65 0.14
CA LEU A 210 3.14 0.24 0.24
C LEU A 210 1.88 -0.52 0.68
N ALA A 211 1.11 0.06 1.59
CA ALA A 211 -0.18 -0.42 2.08
C ALA A 211 -0.13 -1.58 3.10
N ILE A 212 1.04 -2.00 3.61
CA ILE A 212 1.13 -3.05 4.65
C ILE A 212 0.37 -2.65 5.94
N GLU A 213 0.38 -1.37 6.29
CA GLU A 213 -0.35 -0.82 7.45
C GLU A 213 -1.88 -0.95 7.29
N GLY A 214 -2.37 -1.15 6.08
CA GLY A 214 -3.79 -1.40 5.79
C GLY A 214 -4.35 -2.60 6.54
N ALA A 215 -3.52 -3.58 6.88
CA ALA A 215 -3.93 -4.69 7.74
C ALA A 215 -4.41 -4.22 9.14
N SER A 216 -4.01 -3.02 9.61
CA SER A 216 -4.53 -2.43 10.84
C SER A 216 -6.02 -2.10 10.78
N MET A 217 -6.55 -1.85 9.59
CA MET A 217 -7.98 -1.58 9.38
C MET A 217 -8.86 -2.83 9.62
N ALA A 218 -8.24 -4.02 9.63
CA ALA A 218 -8.88 -5.28 10.01
C ALA A 218 -8.63 -5.68 11.48
N ALA A 219 -8.01 -4.81 12.28
CA ALA A 219 -7.63 -5.10 13.67
C ALA A 219 -8.83 -5.44 14.57
N GLU A 220 -9.98 -4.79 14.37
CA GLU A 220 -11.21 -5.06 15.11
C GLU A 220 -11.75 -6.48 14.87
N GLU A 221 -11.45 -7.06 13.72
CA GLU A 221 -11.88 -8.41 13.32
C GLU A 221 -10.90 -9.50 13.80
N ALA A 222 -9.76 -9.14 14.38
CA ALA A 222 -8.78 -10.09 14.92
C ALA A 222 -9.32 -10.80 16.16
N LYS A 223 -9.17 -12.15 16.24
CA LYS A 223 -9.60 -12.96 17.39
C LYS A 223 -8.88 -12.58 18.69
N ASP A 224 -7.58 -12.31 18.60
CA ASP A 224 -6.72 -11.84 19.68
C ASP A 224 -5.79 -10.75 19.14
N PRO A 225 -6.23 -9.48 19.11
CA PRO A 225 -5.44 -8.39 18.55
C PRO A 225 -4.04 -8.26 19.15
N LYS A 226 -3.92 -8.52 20.47
CA LYS A 226 -2.66 -8.37 21.21
C LYS A 226 -1.56 -9.32 20.72
N ARG A 227 -1.91 -10.49 20.20
CA ARG A 227 -0.99 -11.52 19.67
C ARG A 227 -1.02 -11.62 18.16
N THR A 228 -2.20 -11.49 17.57
CA THR A 228 -2.39 -11.68 16.13
C THR A 228 -1.73 -10.56 15.32
N ILE A 229 -1.89 -9.31 15.74
CA ILE A 229 -1.34 -8.14 15.03
C ILE A 229 0.20 -8.16 14.98
N PRO A 230 0.94 -8.35 16.10
CA PRO A 230 2.39 -8.36 16.05
C PRO A 230 2.94 -9.46 15.13
N VAL A 231 2.39 -10.68 15.21
CA VAL A 231 2.82 -11.79 14.37
C VAL A 231 2.59 -11.47 12.89
N ALA A 232 1.41 -10.95 12.54
CA ALA A 232 1.05 -10.63 11.15
C ALA A 232 1.95 -9.54 10.57
N PHE A 233 2.14 -8.43 11.27
CA PHE A 233 2.95 -7.33 10.77
C PHE A 233 4.44 -7.66 10.69
N ILE A 234 5.01 -8.28 11.73
CA ILE A 234 6.44 -8.60 11.75
C ILE A 234 6.76 -9.68 10.70
N ALA A 235 5.98 -10.76 10.65
CA ALA A 235 6.16 -11.77 9.61
C ALA A 235 5.90 -11.20 8.22
N GLY A 236 4.90 -10.31 8.07
CA GLY A 236 4.56 -9.66 6.81
C GLY A 236 5.72 -8.84 6.26
N ILE A 237 6.27 -7.90 7.05
CA ILE A 237 7.38 -7.06 6.57
C ILE A 237 8.62 -7.87 6.25
N LEU A 238 8.96 -8.89 7.05
CA LEU A 238 10.10 -9.75 6.77
C LEU A 238 9.91 -10.57 5.49
N THR A 239 8.71 -11.09 5.24
CA THR A 239 8.36 -11.76 3.98
C THR A 239 8.59 -10.83 2.80
N LEU A 240 8.04 -9.61 2.86
CA LEU A 240 8.13 -8.62 1.78
C LEU A 240 9.57 -8.16 1.52
N VAL A 241 10.38 -7.93 2.55
CA VAL A 241 11.79 -7.54 2.38
C VAL A 241 12.57 -8.63 1.63
N VAL A 242 12.36 -9.90 1.97
CA VAL A 242 13.02 -11.01 1.29
C VAL A 242 12.58 -11.11 -0.17
N LEU A 243 11.28 -10.99 -0.43
CA LEU A 243 10.74 -11.04 -1.79
C LEU A 243 11.22 -9.84 -2.64
N ALA A 244 11.13 -8.61 -2.11
CA ALA A 244 11.54 -7.40 -2.82
C ALA A 244 12.99 -7.48 -3.30
N VAL A 245 13.91 -7.78 -2.37
CA VAL A 245 15.33 -7.91 -2.71
C VAL A 245 15.56 -9.06 -3.67
N GLY A 246 14.94 -10.22 -3.43
CA GLY A 246 15.10 -11.41 -4.28
C GLY A 246 14.60 -11.18 -5.71
N VAL A 247 13.37 -10.71 -5.86
CA VAL A 247 12.75 -10.48 -7.18
C VAL A 247 13.56 -9.47 -7.99
N MET A 248 13.88 -8.31 -7.39
CA MET A 248 14.66 -7.27 -8.05
C MET A 248 16.06 -7.78 -8.47
N PHE A 249 16.73 -8.53 -7.58
CA PHE A 249 18.07 -9.03 -7.83
C PHE A 249 18.08 -10.03 -9.00
N PHE A 250 17.21 -11.04 -8.97
CA PHE A 250 17.14 -12.06 -10.02
C PHE A 250 16.66 -11.49 -11.36
N ALA A 251 15.67 -10.60 -11.35
CA ALA A 251 15.19 -9.95 -12.57
C ALA A 251 16.28 -9.08 -13.21
N GLY A 252 17.04 -8.30 -12.41
CA GLY A 252 18.08 -7.42 -12.92
C GLY A 252 19.29 -8.15 -13.49
N GLY A 253 19.53 -9.40 -13.09
CA GLY A 253 20.59 -10.25 -13.63
C GLY A 253 20.19 -11.10 -14.84
N ALA A 254 18.90 -11.11 -15.22
CA ALA A 254 18.39 -11.95 -16.30
C ALA A 254 18.88 -11.54 -17.70
N GLY A 255 19.10 -10.23 -17.92
CA GLY A 255 19.53 -9.70 -19.20
C GLY A 255 19.87 -8.22 -19.11
N ASP A 256 19.59 -7.46 -20.17
CA ASP A 256 19.71 -6.00 -20.12
C ASP A 256 18.54 -5.42 -19.30
N TRP A 257 18.79 -5.02 -18.05
CA TRP A 257 17.80 -4.46 -17.16
C TRP A 257 17.11 -3.20 -17.70
N ARG A 258 17.70 -2.50 -18.68
CA ARG A 258 17.12 -1.31 -19.30
C ARG A 258 15.86 -1.66 -20.10
N GLU A 259 15.78 -2.86 -20.66
CA GLU A 259 14.58 -3.36 -21.33
C GLU A 259 13.42 -3.64 -20.35
N LEU A 260 13.76 -3.84 -19.08
CA LEU A 260 12.78 -4.07 -18.00
C LEU A 260 12.37 -2.77 -17.30
N SER A 261 13.01 -1.65 -17.59
CA SER A 261 12.66 -0.36 -16.97
C SER A 261 11.42 0.27 -17.61
N ASN A 262 10.66 1.04 -16.83
CA ASN A 262 9.48 1.78 -17.28
C ASN A 262 8.36 0.92 -17.90
N ILE A 263 8.22 -0.33 -17.49
CA ILE A 263 7.17 -1.25 -17.95
C ILE A 263 6.32 -1.77 -16.78
N ASN A 264 5.12 -2.27 -17.09
CA ASN A 264 4.18 -2.79 -16.10
C ASN A 264 4.24 -4.31 -15.90
N ASP A 265 5.09 -5.01 -16.66
CA ASP A 265 5.24 -6.47 -16.67
C ASP A 265 6.70 -6.92 -16.62
N PRO A 266 7.54 -6.38 -15.70
CA PRO A 266 8.98 -6.68 -15.68
C PRO A 266 9.29 -8.16 -15.44
N LEU A 267 8.49 -8.90 -14.65
CA LEU A 267 8.75 -10.32 -14.38
C LEU A 267 8.52 -11.21 -15.61
N PRO A 268 7.39 -11.10 -16.34
CA PRO A 268 7.24 -11.80 -17.62
C PRO A 268 8.36 -11.50 -18.61
N GLN A 269 8.79 -10.25 -18.73
CA GLN A 269 9.88 -9.90 -19.66
C GLN A 269 11.23 -10.47 -19.19
N ALA A 270 11.56 -10.42 -17.90
CA ALA A 270 12.76 -11.07 -17.36
C ALA A 270 12.74 -12.59 -17.56
N MET A 271 11.60 -13.24 -17.34
CA MET A 271 11.42 -14.67 -17.60
C MET A 271 11.63 -15.00 -19.08
N LYS A 272 11.07 -14.19 -19.98
CA LYS A 272 11.22 -14.33 -21.44
C LYS A 272 12.69 -14.27 -21.88
N MET A 273 13.50 -13.41 -21.27
CA MET A 273 14.95 -13.33 -21.57
C MET A 273 15.68 -14.63 -21.30
N ILE A 274 15.23 -15.43 -20.31
CA ILE A 274 15.88 -16.67 -19.89
C ILE A 274 15.32 -17.89 -20.62
N VAL A 275 13.99 -18.02 -20.68
CA VAL A 275 13.33 -19.25 -21.15
C VAL A 275 12.69 -19.11 -22.54
N GLY A 276 12.64 -17.91 -23.11
CA GLY A 276 12.02 -17.61 -24.42
C GLY A 276 10.50 -17.46 -24.39
N GLU A 277 9.96 -16.94 -25.50
CA GLU A 277 8.53 -16.58 -25.63
C GLU A 277 7.58 -17.80 -25.60
N SER A 278 8.01 -18.94 -26.14
CA SER A 278 7.15 -20.12 -26.24
C SER A 278 7.22 -21.03 -25.00
N SER A 279 7.89 -20.57 -23.93
CA SER A 279 8.08 -21.38 -22.72
C SER A 279 6.79 -21.53 -21.92
N GLY A 280 6.49 -22.77 -21.51
CA GLY A 280 5.43 -23.03 -20.54
C GLY A 280 5.64 -22.32 -19.19
N TRP A 281 6.88 -22.05 -18.80
CA TRP A 281 7.21 -21.29 -17.59
C TRP A 281 6.76 -19.84 -17.70
N LEU A 282 6.93 -19.19 -18.86
CA LEU A 282 6.45 -17.83 -19.10
C LEU A 282 4.92 -17.76 -19.00
N HIS A 283 4.22 -18.70 -19.68
CA HIS A 283 2.77 -18.74 -19.64
C HIS A 283 2.24 -18.99 -18.22
N MET A 284 2.87 -19.90 -17.49
CA MET A 284 2.54 -20.18 -16.08
C MET A 284 2.74 -18.93 -15.23
N LEU A 285 3.89 -18.22 -15.36
CA LEU A 285 4.18 -17.01 -14.61
C LEU A 285 3.11 -15.93 -14.85
N VAL A 286 2.71 -15.71 -16.09
CA VAL A 286 1.67 -14.70 -16.40
C VAL A 286 0.37 -15.04 -15.72
N TRP A 287 -0.09 -16.30 -15.80
CA TRP A 287 -1.35 -16.71 -15.19
C TRP A 287 -1.30 -16.71 -13.66
N LEU A 288 -0.21 -17.17 -13.07
CA LEU A 288 -0.04 -17.18 -11.62
C LEU A 288 0.25 -15.77 -11.07
N GLY A 289 1.04 -14.95 -11.79
CA GLY A 289 1.33 -13.57 -11.43
C GLY A 289 0.08 -12.69 -11.35
N LEU A 290 -0.94 -13.00 -12.14
CA LEU A 290 -2.24 -12.36 -12.00
C LEU A 290 -2.85 -12.56 -10.61
N PHE A 291 -2.61 -13.68 -9.94
CA PHE A 291 -3.11 -13.88 -8.57
C PHE A 291 -2.47 -12.93 -7.58
N GLY A 292 -1.16 -12.65 -7.70
CA GLY A 292 -0.50 -11.66 -6.86
C GLY A 292 -1.03 -10.24 -7.07
N LEU A 293 -1.23 -9.86 -8.33
CA LEU A 293 -1.83 -8.57 -8.68
C LEU A 293 -3.29 -8.49 -8.19
N ILE A 294 -4.06 -9.56 -8.34
CA ILE A 294 -5.46 -9.67 -7.89
C ILE A 294 -5.55 -9.59 -6.37
N ALA A 295 -4.66 -10.24 -5.62
CA ALA A 295 -4.65 -10.17 -4.16
C ALA A 295 -4.55 -8.73 -3.68
N SER A 296 -3.53 -7.98 -4.14
CA SER A 296 -3.39 -6.57 -3.80
C SER A 296 -4.55 -5.73 -4.28
N PHE A 297 -4.98 -5.90 -5.52
CA PHE A 297 -6.06 -5.10 -6.10
C PHE A 297 -7.36 -5.24 -5.32
N HIS A 298 -7.75 -6.49 -5.01
CA HIS A 298 -8.95 -6.78 -4.21
C HIS A 298 -8.82 -6.24 -2.78
N GLY A 299 -7.68 -6.50 -2.14
CA GLY A 299 -7.43 -6.07 -0.76
C GLY A 299 -7.40 -4.56 -0.61
N ILE A 300 -6.80 -3.82 -1.56
CA ILE A 300 -6.75 -2.35 -1.50
C ILE A 300 -8.13 -1.74 -1.80
N ILE A 301 -8.96 -2.34 -2.68
CA ILE A 301 -10.36 -1.92 -2.86
C ILE A 301 -11.12 -2.03 -1.53
N MET A 302 -10.94 -3.12 -0.80
CA MET A 302 -11.47 -3.30 0.54
C MET A 302 -10.93 -2.23 1.50
N GLY A 303 -9.62 -1.96 1.46
CA GLY A 303 -8.94 -0.95 2.29
C GLY A 303 -9.49 0.46 2.06
N TYR A 304 -9.52 0.95 0.82
CA TYR A 304 -10.03 2.30 0.55
C TYR A 304 -11.52 2.45 0.92
N SER A 305 -12.30 1.41 0.71
CA SER A 305 -13.72 1.44 1.04
C SER A 305 -13.96 1.58 2.54
N ARG A 306 -13.17 0.89 3.36
CA ARG A 306 -13.18 1.02 4.83
C ARG A 306 -12.69 2.39 5.28
N GLN A 307 -11.66 2.92 4.64
CA GLN A 307 -11.12 4.25 4.94
C GLN A 307 -12.14 5.35 4.63
N ILE A 308 -12.76 5.31 3.44
CA ILE A 308 -13.83 6.25 3.05
C ILE A 308 -15.01 6.14 4.04
N PHE A 309 -15.43 4.92 4.37
CA PHE A 309 -16.51 4.66 5.32
C PHE A 309 -16.18 5.23 6.71
N ALA A 310 -14.98 4.98 7.24
CA ALA A 310 -14.57 5.47 8.56
C ALA A 310 -14.52 7.01 8.60
N LEU A 311 -13.94 7.64 7.57
CA LEU A 311 -13.91 9.10 7.45
C LEU A 311 -15.31 9.72 7.33
N ALA A 312 -16.20 9.10 6.54
CA ALA A 312 -17.58 9.58 6.38
C ALA A 312 -18.37 9.42 7.69
N ARG A 313 -18.17 8.32 8.43
CA ARG A 313 -18.80 8.07 9.72
C ARG A 313 -18.33 9.06 10.79
N ALA A 314 -17.07 9.48 10.73
CA ALA A 314 -16.51 10.49 11.62
C ALA A 314 -16.75 11.94 11.15
N GLY A 315 -17.54 12.17 10.09
CA GLY A 315 -17.90 13.51 9.60
C GLY A 315 -16.85 14.19 8.72
N PHE A 316 -15.79 13.50 8.32
CA PHE A 316 -14.73 14.04 7.45
C PHE A 316 -15.05 13.94 5.95
N LEU A 317 -16.04 13.14 5.59
CA LEU A 317 -16.56 12.97 4.24
C LEU A 317 -18.10 12.98 4.28
N PRO A 318 -18.78 13.13 3.12
CA PRO A 318 -20.23 13.11 3.06
C PRO A 318 -20.85 11.88 3.76
N LYS A 319 -21.81 12.10 4.65
CA LYS A 319 -22.47 11.04 5.45
C LYS A 319 -23.08 9.93 4.59
N SER A 320 -23.47 10.22 3.33
CA SER A 320 -23.95 9.22 2.37
C SER A 320 -22.94 8.10 2.10
N LEU A 321 -21.64 8.38 2.16
CA LEU A 321 -20.57 7.40 1.98
C LEU A 321 -20.43 6.43 3.16
N ALA A 322 -21.04 6.75 4.31
CA ALA A 322 -21.14 5.86 5.47
C ALA A 322 -22.35 4.92 5.42
N ALA A 323 -23.14 4.92 4.33
CA ALA A 323 -24.27 4.02 4.18
C ALA A 323 -23.81 2.58 3.92
N VAL A 324 -24.40 1.65 4.69
CA VAL A 324 -24.15 0.20 4.61
C VAL A 324 -25.29 -0.48 3.89
N ASN A 325 -25.00 -1.37 2.95
CA ASN A 325 -25.99 -2.20 2.30
C ASN A 325 -26.61 -3.18 3.31
N GLN A 326 -27.94 -3.21 3.42
CA GLN A 326 -28.61 -4.03 4.41
C GLN A 326 -28.44 -5.55 4.19
N ARG A 327 -28.34 -5.99 2.94
CA ARG A 327 -28.21 -7.42 2.59
C ARG A 327 -26.78 -7.94 2.79
N TYR A 328 -25.79 -7.19 2.32
CA TYR A 328 -24.39 -7.62 2.27
C TYR A 328 -23.53 -7.05 3.40
N GLN A 329 -24.04 -6.09 4.14
CA GLN A 329 -23.35 -5.40 5.24
C GLN A 329 -22.03 -4.73 4.79
N THR A 330 -22.01 -4.18 3.56
CA THR A 330 -20.84 -3.56 2.93
C THR A 330 -21.08 -2.08 2.68
N PRO A 331 -20.04 -1.23 2.72
CA PRO A 331 -20.12 0.21 2.47
C PRO A 331 -20.16 0.50 0.94
N HIS A 332 -21.28 0.19 0.30
CA HIS A 332 -21.42 0.17 -1.15
C HIS A 332 -21.11 1.50 -1.84
N TRP A 333 -21.50 2.64 -1.26
CA TRP A 333 -21.18 3.95 -1.84
C TRP A 333 -19.69 4.29 -1.71
N ALA A 334 -19.03 3.86 -0.64
CA ALA A 334 -17.59 4.04 -0.49
C ALA A 334 -16.79 3.20 -1.51
N ILE A 335 -17.22 1.96 -1.77
CA ILE A 335 -16.62 1.08 -2.79
C ILE A 335 -16.73 1.75 -4.17
N LEU A 336 -17.93 2.21 -4.53
CA LEU A 336 -18.17 2.85 -5.84
C LEU A 336 -17.41 4.17 -5.99
N ALA A 337 -17.41 5.02 -4.97
CA ALA A 337 -16.73 6.31 -5.02
C ALA A 337 -15.23 6.18 -5.27
N GLY A 338 -14.54 5.31 -4.51
CA GLY A 338 -13.10 5.06 -4.73
C GLY A 338 -12.82 4.44 -6.10
N GLY A 339 -13.68 3.51 -6.56
CA GLY A 339 -13.54 2.90 -7.87
C GLY A 339 -13.72 3.87 -9.04
N VAL A 340 -14.67 4.80 -8.95
CA VAL A 340 -14.86 5.86 -9.97
C VAL A 340 -13.62 6.74 -10.08
N VAL A 341 -13.04 7.16 -8.94
CA VAL A 341 -11.79 7.95 -8.93
C VAL A 341 -10.64 7.15 -9.52
N GLY A 342 -10.50 5.86 -9.16
CA GLY A 342 -9.45 4.99 -9.69
C GLY A 342 -9.58 4.76 -11.21
N ILE A 343 -10.80 4.52 -11.71
CA ILE A 343 -11.04 4.38 -13.15
C ILE A 343 -10.72 5.71 -13.87
N ALA A 344 -11.11 6.86 -13.31
CA ALA A 344 -10.77 8.15 -13.89
C ALA A 344 -9.25 8.37 -13.95
N ALA A 345 -8.50 7.92 -12.95
CA ALA A 345 -7.04 8.01 -12.94
C ALA A 345 -6.38 7.21 -14.09
N ILE A 346 -6.95 6.07 -14.51
CA ILE A 346 -6.45 5.27 -15.65
C ILE A 346 -6.45 6.06 -16.98
N PHE A 347 -7.34 7.04 -17.11
CA PHE A 347 -7.46 7.87 -18.30
C PHE A 347 -6.88 9.28 -18.13
N SER A 348 -6.19 9.56 -17.03
CA SER A 348 -5.66 10.91 -16.72
C SER A 348 -4.55 11.36 -17.69
N ASP A 349 -3.84 10.44 -18.36
CA ASP A 349 -2.85 10.73 -19.39
C ASP A 349 -3.45 11.40 -20.63
N ASN A 350 -4.74 11.24 -20.87
CA ASN A 350 -5.44 11.98 -21.93
C ASN A 350 -5.61 13.48 -21.61
N LEU A 351 -5.45 13.85 -20.34
CA LEU A 351 -5.65 15.22 -19.85
C LEU A 351 -4.32 15.90 -19.49
N ILE A 352 -3.39 15.19 -18.87
CA ILE A 352 -2.15 15.75 -18.33
C ILE A 352 -1.00 14.77 -18.55
N VAL A 353 0.04 15.19 -19.27
CA VAL A 353 1.32 14.49 -19.35
C VAL A 353 2.27 15.12 -18.35
N ILE A 354 2.68 14.36 -17.33
CA ILE A 354 3.51 14.86 -16.24
C ILE A 354 4.93 14.32 -16.38
N GLY A 355 5.90 15.24 -16.53
CA GLY A 355 7.33 14.97 -16.36
C GLY A 355 7.97 13.95 -17.31
N GLY A 356 7.30 13.59 -18.42
CA GLY A 356 7.82 12.59 -19.36
C GLY A 356 7.90 11.16 -18.81
N GLN A 357 7.33 10.91 -17.62
CA GLN A 357 7.23 9.57 -17.03
C GLN A 357 5.96 8.86 -17.50
N PRO A 358 5.96 7.50 -17.53
CA PRO A 358 4.75 6.73 -17.78
C PRO A 358 3.64 7.05 -16.75
N LEU A 359 2.37 6.97 -17.20
CA LEU A 359 1.21 7.22 -16.35
C LEU A 359 1.25 6.43 -15.04
N THR A 360 1.56 5.13 -15.13
CA THR A 360 1.62 4.27 -13.95
C THR A 360 2.65 4.74 -12.92
N ALA A 361 3.82 5.22 -13.37
CA ALA A 361 4.84 5.78 -12.48
C ALA A 361 4.32 7.02 -11.72
N ASN A 362 3.58 7.90 -12.40
CA ASN A 362 2.97 9.08 -11.78
C ASN A 362 1.88 8.69 -10.77
N ILE A 363 1.05 7.68 -11.07
CA ILE A 363 0.01 7.18 -10.18
C ILE A 363 0.64 6.53 -8.94
N VAL A 364 1.68 5.70 -9.11
CA VAL A 364 2.48 5.13 -8.01
C VAL A 364 3.03 6.24 -7.11
N THR A 365 3.66 7.25 -7.69
CA THR A 365 4.23 8.37 -6.93
C THR A 365 3.15 9.13 -6.16
N MET A 366 1.96 9.32 -6.72
CA MET A 366 0.83 9.96 -6.03
C MET A 366 0.38 9.15 -4.81
N ALA A 367 0.24 7.82 -4.95
CA ALA A 367 -0.10 6.94 -3.83
C ALA A 367 0.97 7.04 -2.71
N VAL A 368 2.24 7.03 -3.09
CA VAL A 368 3.38 7.12 -2.15
C VAL A 368 3.43 8.46 -1.41
N PHE A 369 3.02 9.59 -2.01
CA PHE A 369 2.87 10.85 -1.27
C PHE A 369 1.89 10.70 -0.10
N GLY A 370 0.75 10.03 -0.32
CA GLY A 370 -0.21 9.73 0.74
C GLY A 370 0.42 8.90 1.86
N ALA A 371 1.05 7.79 1.50
CA ALA A 371 1.71 6.89 2.44
C ALA A 371 2.74 7.59 3.33
N ILE A 372 3.68 8.32 2.74
CA ILE A 372 4.76 8.99 3.47
C ILE A 372 4.24 10.02 4.47
N VAL A 373 3.24 10.81 4.10
CA VAL A 373 2.62 11.78 5.03
C VAL A 373 1.98 11.04 6.20
N MET A 374 1.26 9.95 5.93
CA MET A 374 0.64 9.14 6.97
C MET A 374 1.69 8.48 7.89
N TYR A 375 2.82 7.97 7.34
CA TYR A 375 3.91 7.37 8.14
C TYR A 375 4.53 8.39 9.08
N ILE A 376 4.82 9.61 8.61
CA ILE A 376 5.33 10.70 9.45
C ILE A 376 4.36 10.99 10.59
N VAL A 377 3.07 11.17 10.29
CA VAL A 377 2.06 11.46 11.31
C VAL A 377 1.90 10.32 12.31
N SER A 378 1.96 9.06 11.86
CA SER A 378 1.87 7.87 12.71
C SER A 378 3.05 7.80 13.69
N MET A 379 4.28 8.06 13.24
CA MET A 379 5.44 8.08 14.13
C MET A 379 5.38 9.23 15.13
N LEU A 380 4.96 10.41 14.71
CA LEU A 380 4.71 11.55 15.61
C LEU A 380 3.61 11.23 16.63
N ALA A 381 2.54 10.53 16.22
CA ALA A 381 1.48 10.08 17.11
C ALA A 381 2.01 9.10 18.16
N LEU A 382 2.87 8.15 17.79
CA LEU A 382 3.52 7.24 18.73
C LEU A 382 4.31 7.98 19.80
N PHE A 383 5.16 8.92 19.40
CA PHE A 383 5.94 9.72 20.36
C PHE A 383 5.04 10.53 21.29
N LYS A 384 4.00 11.17 20.73
CA LYS A 384 3.06 11.96 21.53
C LYS A 384 2.30 11.09 22.52
N LEU A 385 1.68 9.99 22.07
CA LEU A 385 0.89 9.11 22.95
C LEU A 385 1.73 8.45 24.04
N ARG A 386 2.99 8.12 23.79
CA ARG A 386 3.90 7.65 24.87
C ARG A 386 4.12 8.70 25.93
N ARG A 387 4.11 9.98 25.56
CA ARG A 387 4.34 11.11 26.47
C ARG A 387 3.06 11.55 27.18
N THR A 388 1.93 11.63 26.47
CA THR A 388 0.67 12.14 27.01
C THR A 388 -0.19 11.08 27.68
N GLU A 389 -0.06 9.82 27.27
CA GLU A 389 -0.82 8.68 27.78
C GLU A 389 0.13 7.54 28.23
N PRO A 390 0.95 7.74 29.28
CA PRO A 390 1.90 6.71 29.74
C PRO A 390 1.20 5.46 30.28
N ALA A 391 -0.03 5.60 30.79
CA ALA A 391 -0.86 4.50 31.32
C ALA A 391 -1.59 3.69 30.22
N LEU A 392 -1.55 4.12 28.95
CA LEU A 392 -2.15 3.35 27.87
C LEU A 392 -1.53 1.95 27.80
N GLU A 393 -2.36 0.91 27.79
CA GLU A 393 -1.91 -0.46 27.63
C GLU A 393 -1.20 -0.65 26.27
N ARG A 394 0.03 -1.17 26.31
CA ARG A 394 0.85 -1.46 25.12
C ARG A 394 1.21 -2.93 25.10
N PRO A 395 0.35 -3.79 24.54
CA PRO A 395 0.59 -5.24 24.49
C PRO A 395 1.85 -5.60 23.72
N PHE A 396 2.15 -4.84 22.66
CA PHE A 396 3.43 -4.84 21.97
C PHE A 396 4.09 -3.49 22.15
N ARG A 397 5.39 -3.48 22.46
CA ARG A 397 6.20 -2.26 22.57
C ARG A 397 7.22 -2.22 21.45
N ALA A 398 7.31 -1.10 20.77
CA ALA A 398 8.29 -0.88 19.72
C ALA A 398 9.72 -1.16 20.26
N PRO A 399 10.46 -2.08 19.64
CA PRO A 399 11.82 -2.37 20.06
C PRO A 399 12.72 -1.16 19.84
N LEU A 400 13.82 -1.08 20.58
CA LEU A 400 14.81 -0.01 20.48
C LEU A 400 14.21 1.41 20.56
N TYR A 401 13.07 1.58 21.25
CA TYR A 401 12.53 2.92 21.46
C TYR A 401 13.51 3.79 22.25
N PRO A 402 13.78 5.07 21.91
CA PRO A 402 13.12 5.85 20.83
C PRO A 402 13.80 5.73 19.45
N PHE A 403 14.86 4.95 19.29
CA PHE A 403 15.70 4.96 18.08
C PHE A 403 14.98 4.41 16.85
N ALA A 404 14.26 3.26 16.94
CA ALA A 404 13.57 2.69 15.78
C ALA A 404 12.49 3.62 15.24
N PRO A 405 11.52 4.15 16.02
CA PRO A 405 10.55 5.11 15.49
C PRO A 405 11.19 6.44 15.05
N ALA A 406 12.31 6.87 15.65
CA ALA A 406 13.04 8.06 15.20
C ALA A 406 13.72 7.83 13.84
N LEU A 407 14.29 6.64 13.61
CA LEU A 407 14.87 6.25 12.32
C LEU A 407 13.78 6.21 11.24
N ALA A 408 12.65 5.56 11.51
CA ALA A 408 11.52 5.52 10.60
C ALA A 408 11.03 6.93 10.24
N LEU A 409 10.86 7.81 11.24
CA LEU A 409 10.46 9.20 11.05
C LEU A 409 11.49 9.97 10.21
N GLY A 410 12.77 9.86 10.55
CA GLY A 410 13.85 10.57 9.86
C GLY A 410 13.95 10.17 8.38
N LEU A 411 13.89 8.86 8.09
CA LEU A 411 13.91 8.35 6.72
C LEU A 411 12.63 8.70 5.95
N ALA A 412 11.45 8.71 6.60
CA ALA A 412 10.21 9.15 5.97
C ALA A 412 10.24 10.65 5.63
N VAL A 413 10.79 11.50 6.51
CA VAL A 413 10.96 12.93 6.21
C VAL A 413 11.95 13.13 5.06
N LEU A 414 13.08 12.41 5.06
CA LEU A 414 14.05 12.43 3.96
C LEU A 414 13.39 12.02 2.64
N ALA A 415 12.59 10.94 2.66
CA ALA A 415 11.84 10.48 1.50
C ALA A 415 10.86 11.56 0.99
N LEU A 416 10.11 12.21 1.90
CA LEU A 416 9.19 13.28 1.51
C LEU A 416 9.93 14.45 0.85
N VAL A 417 11.07 14.89 1.42
CA VAL A 417 11.87 15.97 0.85
C VAL A 417 12.38 15.60 -0.55
N ALA A 418 12.90 14.40 -0.73
CA ALA A 418 13.34 13.90 -2.02
C ALA A 418 12.18 13.85 -3.04
N MET A 419 11.02 13.30 -2.63
CA MET A 419 9.84 13.22 -3.49
C MET A 419 9.34 14.61 -3.93
N VAL A 420 9.30 15.58 -3.02
CA VAL A 420 8.95 16.98 -3.34
C VAL A 420 9.92 17.57 -4.35
N TYR A 421 11.22 17.34 -4.18
CA TYR A 421 12.24 17.86 -5.06
C TYR A 421 12.17 17.27 -6.48
N TYR A 422 12.09 15.94 -6.58
CA TYR A 422 12.10 15.25 -7.88
C TYR A 422 10.74 15.19 -8.57
N ASN A 423 9.62 15.37 -7.84
CA ASN A 423 8.26 15.26 -8.38
C ASN A 423 7.42 16.51 -8.06
N PHE A 424 7.99 17.70 -8.32
CA PHE A 424 7.40 18.98 -7.91
C PHE A 424 5.96 19.19 -8.43
N LEU A 425 5.68 18.85 -9.68
CA LEU A 425 4.34 19.01 -10.24
C LEU A 425 3.31 18.07 -9.58
N LEU A 426 3.69 16.81 -9.33
CA LEU A 426 2.85 15.88 -8.56
C LEU A 426 2.65 16.38 -7.11
N THR A 427 3.68 16.99 -6.53
CA THR A 427 3.56 17.62 -5.20
C THR A 427 2.50 18.73 -5.22
N LEU A 428 2.46 19.57 -6.24
CA LEU A 428 1.44 20.62 -6.34
C LEU A 428 0.03 20.03 -6.46
N ILE A 429 -0.14 18.97 -7.23
CA ILE A 429 -1.41 18.25 -7.37
C ILE A 429 -1.81 17.65 -6.01
N PHE A 430 -0.89 16.97 -5.33
CA PHE A 430 -1.12 16.39 -4.02
C PHE A 430 -1.54 17.44 -2.98
N VAL A 431 -0.80 18.55 -2.90
CA VAL A 431 -1.12 19.68 -2.00
C VAL A 431 -2.47 20.31 -2.37
N GLY A 432 -2.78 20.42 -3.67
CA GLY A 432 -4.09 20.88 -4.14
C GLY A 432 -5.24 19.99 -3.67
N LEU A 433 -5.09 18.67 -3.78
CA LEU A 433 -6.07 17.69 -3.26
C LEU A 433 -6.23 17.81 -1.74
N PHE A 434 -5.13 17.96 -1.01
CA PHE A 434 -5.16 18.19 0.44
C PHE A 434 -5.86 19.49 0.81
N ALA A 435 -5.59 20.57 0.10
CA ALA A 435 -6.22 21.87 0.34
C ALA A 435 -7.74 21.82 0.09
N LEU A 436 -8.18 21.17 -1.00
CA LEU A 436 -9.60 20.97 -1.29
C LEU A 436 -10.29 20.14 -0.21
N GLY A 437 -9.67 19.03 0.19
CA GLY A 437 -10.16 18.20 1.29
C GLY A 437 -10.22 19.00 2.62
N PHE A 438 -9.23 19.84 2.90
CA PHE A 438 -9.20 20.65 4.11
C PHE A 438 -10.28 21.76 4.11
N ILE A 439 -10.52 22.38 2.97
CA ILE A 439 -11.61 23.36 2.81
C ILE A 439 -12.95 22.67 3.07
N TYR A 440 -13.16 21.48 2.48
CA TYR A 440 -14.36 20.69 2.74
C TYR A 440 -14.48 20.33 4.23
N PHE A 441 -13.43 19.84 4.85
CA PHE A 441 -13.40 19.51 6.28
C PHE A 441 -13.79 20.72 7.14
N LYS A 442 -13.21 21.89 6.88
CA LYS A 442 -13.53 23.13 7.63
C LYS A 442 -14.96 23.60 7.41
N ALA A 443 -15.52 23.42 6.21
CA ALA A 443 -16.88 23.85 5.88
C ALA A 443 -17.97 22.94 6.47
N THR A 444 -17.67 21.67 6.70
CA THR A 444 -18.66 20.66 7.08
C THR A 444 -18.50 20.11 8.51
N HIS A 445 -17.35 20.35 9.12
CA HIS A 445 -17.02 19.81 10.44
C HIS A 445 -17.46 20.78 11.53
N ASP A 446 -18.56 20.46 12.21
CA ASP A 446 -19.13 21.20 13.30
C ASP A 446 -18.85 20.55 14.69
N GLU A 447 -19.18 21.27 15.79
CA GLU A 447 -18.93 20.77 17.15
C GLU A 447 -19.72 19.49 17.49
N SER A 448 -20.88 19.26 16.88
CA SER A 448 -21.70 18.05 17.10
C SER A 448 -21.05 16.84 16.45
N SER A 449 -20.51 16.99 15.25
CA SER A 449 -19.71 15.95 14.56
C SER A 449 -18.43 15.61 15.32
N MET A 450 -17.83 16.58 16.00
CA MET A 450 -16.67 16.34 16.88
C MET A 450 -17.03 15.52 18.12
N GLN A 451 -18.18 15.72 18.74
CA GLN A 451 -18.62 14.93 19.89
C GLN A 451 -18.90 13.47 19.50
N GLU A 452 -19.62 13.24 18.40
CA GLU A 452 -19.86 11.89 17.88
C GLU A 452 -18.52 11.18 17.50
N GLY A 453 -17.58 11.89 16.88
CA GLY A 453 -16.25 11.39 16.55
C GLY A 453 -15.41 11.06 17.78
N ASN A 454 -15.44 11.90 18.81
CA ASN A 454 -14.75 11.68 20.06
C ASN A 454 -15.31 10.46 20.83
N GLU A 455 -16.62 10.34 20.94
CA GLU A 455 -17.25 9.17 21.58
C GLU A 455 -16.89 7.88 20.85
N MET A 456 -16.83 7.90 19.52
CA MET A 456 -16.55 6.73 18.70
C MET A 456 -15.07 6.30 18.74
N LEU A 457 -14.13 7.26 18.82
CA LEU A 457 -12.68 7.02 18.71
C LEU A 457 -11.98 6.94 20.08
N LEU A 458 -12.56 7.53 21.13
CA LEU A 458 -11.94 7.61 22.45
C LEU A 458 -12.57 6.69 23.49
N MET A 459 -13.75 6.11 23.23
CA MET A 459 -14.31 5.09 24.14
C MET A 459 -13.40 3.86 24.16
N PRO A 460 -13.04 3.35 25.35
CA PRO A 460 -12.51 2.01 25.48
C PRO A 460 -13.56 1.06 24.90
N GLN A 461 -13.20 0.26 23.91
CA GLN A 461 -14.06 -0.86 23.52
C GLN A 461 -14.28 -1.70 24.78
N ALA A 462 -15.53 -1.79 25.24
CA ALA A 462 -15.87 -2.57 26.42
C ALA A 462 -15.27 -3.96 26.26
N SER A 463 -14.30 -4.28 27.11
CA SER A 463 -13.82 -5.64 27.25
C SER A 463 -14.98 -6.45 27.82
N GLU A 464 -15.70 -7.13 26.95
CA GLU A 464 -16.55 -8.22 27.40
C GLU A 464 -15.62 -9.28 28.00
N ALA A 465 -15.70 -9.40 29.33
CA ALA A 465 -15.05 -10.40 30.13
C ALA A 465 -15.58 -11.81 29.79
#